data_ddbfb7f02222c1a06dd9e8fb3d5cf4ec
#
_entry.id   ddbfb7f02222c1a06dd9e8fb3d5cf4ec
#
_cell.length_a   1.000
_cell.length_b   1.000
_cell.length_c   1.000
_cell.angle_alpha   90.00
_cell.angle_beta   90.00
_cell.angle_gamma   90.00
#
_symmetry.space_group_name_H-M   'P 1'
#
loop_
_entity.id
_entity.type
_entity.pdbx_description
1 polymer ?
#
loop_
_entity_poly.entity_id
_entity_poly.type
_entity_poly.pdbx_seq_one_letter_code
_entity_poly.pdbx_strand_id
1 'polypeptide(L)'
;DALKSGCLDILILMPCTGNTMAKLANGITDTPVLMAAKAQLRNEKPVVISMASNDALGMNLKNIGNLLNHKHIYFVPFGQDDPVKKPNSMIADTRLLIPTILQALKGRQYQPVLIDHKK
;
A
#
# COMPACT_ATOMS: atom_id res chain seq x y z
N ASP A 1 3.69 -13.89 21.04
CA ASP A 1 3.71 -12.44 21.28
C ASP A 1 4.15 -11.70 20.03
N ALA A 2 3.26 -10.85 19.49
CA ALA A 2 3.53 -10.12 18.26
C ALA A 2 4.76 -9.23 18.37
N LEU A 3 4.97 -8.61 19.51
CA LEU A 3 6.14 -7.73 19.71
C LEU A 3 7.44 -8.51 19.69
N LYS A 4 7.46 -9.68 20.29
CA LYS A 4 8.65 -10.52 20.29
C LYS A 4 8.96 -11.08 18.91
N SER A 5 7.94 -11.44 18.17
CA SER A 5 8.12 -11.96 16.83
C SER A 5 8.38 -10.89 15.80
N GLY A 6 8.25 -9.60 16.19
CA GLY A 6 8.40 -8.48 15.28
C GLY A 6 7.22 -8.31 14.34
N CYS A 7 6.08 -8.94 14.66
CA CYS A 7 4.93 -8.85 13.78
C CYS A 7 3.69 -8.36 14.55
N LEU A 8 2.79 -7.71 13.82
CA LEU A 8 1.55 -7.15 14.32
C LEU A 8 0.38 -7.86 13.66
N ASP A 9 -0.83 -7.70 14.20
CA ASP A 9 -2.01 -8.23 13.53
C ASP A 9 -2.18 -7.61 12.15
N ILE A 10 -1.86 -6.32 12.02
CA ILE A 10 -1.91 -5.61 10.76
C ILE A 10 -0.92 -4.44 10.82
N LEU A 11 -0.29 -4.12 9.71
CA LEU A 11 0.57 -2.95 9.59
C LEU A 11 -0.01 -2.02 8.53
N ILE A 12 -0.12 -0.74 8.86
CA ILE A 12 -0.68 0.26 7.95
C ILE A 12 0.39 1.27 7.60
N LEU A 13 0.67 1.43 6.31
CA LEU A 13 1.60 2.42 5.79
C LEU A 13 0.78 3.59 5.23
N MET A 14 0.69 4.67 5.99
CA MET A 14 -0.14 5.82 5.63
C MET A 14 0.52 7.13 6.06
N PRO A 15 0.88 8.02 5.14
CA PRO A 15 0.87 7.80 3.70
C PRO A 15 2.05 6.95 3.25
N CYS A 16 1.86 6.13 2.23
CA CYS A 16 2.95 5.38 1.64
C CYS A 16 3.40 6.10 0.37
N THR A 17 4.57 6.71 0.43
CA THR A 17 5.09 7.50 -0.68
C THR A 17 5.64 6.61 -1.78
N GLY A 18 5.88 7.20 -2.96
CA GLY A 18 6.48 6.49 -4.07
C GLY A 18 7.82 5.87 -3.70
N ASN A 19 8.64 6.60 -2.94
CA ASN A 19 9.93 6.09 -2.51
C ASN A 19 9.79 4.86 -1.62
N THR A 20 8.87 4.89 -0.67
CA THR A 20 8.62 3.76 0.22
C THR A 20 8.09 2.56 -0.56
N MET A 21 7.17 2.78 -1.51
CA MET A 21 6.65 1.69 -2.34
C MET A 21 7.74 1.06 -3.19
N ALA A 22 8.63 1.89 -3.77
CA ALA A 22 9.74 1.38 -4.58
C ALA A 22 10.68 0.52 -3.75
N LYS A 23 11.01 0.96 -2.56
CA LYS A 23 11.87 0.19 -1.66
C LYS A 23 11.21 -1.12 -1.24
N LEU A 24 9.94 -1.06 -0.86
CA LEU A 24 9.21 -2.24 -0.44
C LEU A 24 9.13 -3.27 -1.57
N ALA A 25 8.82 -2.82 -2.79
CA ALA A 25 8.71 -3.70 -3.95
C ALA A 25 10.03 -4.36 -4.31
N ASN A 26 11.15 -3.72 -4.00
CA ASN A 26 12.49 -4.21 -4.34
C ASN A 26 13.24 -4.84 -3.15
N GLY A 27 12.54 -5.08 -2.05
CA GLY A 27 13.13 -5.79 -0.92
C GLY A 27 14.13 -4.98 -0.10
N ILE A 28 14.08 -3.66 -0.20
CA ILE A 28 14.97 -2.78 0.55
C ILE A 28 14.38 -2.50 1.92
N THR A 29 15.18 -2.69 2.97
CA THR A 29 14.70 -2.58 4.36
C THR A 29 15.60 -1.65 5.16
N ASP A 30 15.84 -0.45 4.66
CA ASP A 30 16.76 0.50 5.26
C ASP A 30 16.09 1.51 6.21
N THR A 31 14.82 1.32 6.52
CA THR A 31 14.09 2.15 7.48
C THR A 31 13.32 1.26 8.46
N PRO A 32 12.97 1.78 9.66
CA PRO A 32 12.18 0.99 10.60
C PRO A 32 10.83 0.52 10.02
N VAL A 33 10.15 1.37 9.24
CA VAL A 33 8.85 0.98 8.67
C VAL A 33 9.02 -0.14 7.62
N LEU A 34 10.09 -0.10 6.83
CA LEU A 34 10.36 -1.15 5.86
C LEU A 34 10.77 -2.45 6.53
N MET A 35 11.51 -2.36 7.63
CA MET A 35 11.87 -3.54 8.43
C MET A 35 10.61 -4.16 9.03
N ALA A 36 9.68 -3.34 9.53
CA ALA A 36 8.42 -3.83 10.06
C ALA A 36 7.59 -4.51 8.97
N ALA A 37 7.53 -3.92 7.77
CA ALA A 37 6.81 -4.52 6.66
C ALA A 37 7.40 -5.87 6.26
N LYS A 38 8.72 -5.97 6.22
CA LYS A 38 9.38 -7.25 5.93
C LYS A 38 9.02 -8.31 6.95
N ALA A 39 9.01 -7.95 8.23
CA ALA A 39 8.65 -8.89 9.30
C ALA A 39 7.20 -9.34 9.16
N GLN A 40 6.28 -8.42 8.84
CA GLN A 40 4.88 -8.75 8.60
C GLN A 40 4.73 -9.78 7.48
N LEU A 41 5.36 -9.50 6.34
CA LEU A 41 5.25 -10.39 5.18
C LEU A 41 5.87 -11.74 5.43
N ARG A 42 7.00 -11.78 6.12
CA ARG A 42 7.67 -13.04 6.47
C ARG A 42 6.77 -13.92 7.35
N ASN A 43 5.98 -13.30 8.20
CA ASN A 43 5.07 -14.00 9.09
C ASN A 43 3.66 -14.15 8.53
N GLU A 44 3.47 -13.85 7.24
CA GLU A 44 2.19 -13.95 6.54
C GLU A 44 1.08 -13.12 7.19
N LYS A 45 1.46 -11.94 7.67
CA LYS A 45 0.51 -10.99 8.25
C LYS A 45 0.26 -9.84 7.27
N PRO A 46 -0.94 -9.23 7.31
CA PRO A 46 -1.29 -8.24 6.31
C PRO A 46 -0.58 -6.90 6.48
N VAL A 47 -0.27 -6.29 5.33
CA VAL A 47 0.23 -4.92 5.23
C VAL A 47 -0.76 -4.16 4.37
N VAL A 48 -1.27 -3.04 4.87
CA VAL A 48 -2.19 -2.17 4.15
C VAL A 48 -1.47 -0.90 3.73
N ILE A 49 -1.58 -0.56 2.46
CA ILE A 49 -0.91 0.61 1.88
C ILE A 49 -1.94 1.67 1.52
N SER A 50 -1.79 2.85 2.10
CA SER A 50 -2.53 4.05 1.70
C SER A 50 -1.57 4.95 0.93
N MET A 51 -1.58 4.84 -0.39
CA MET A 51 -0.55 5.44 -1.23
C MET A 51 -0.79 6.91 -1.52
N ALA A 52 0.30 7.63 -1.75
CA ALA A 52 0.30 8.98 -2.28
C ALA A 52 1.60 9.14 -3.07
N SER A 53 1.48 9.24 -4.40
CA SER A 53 2.66 9.31 -5.26
C SER A 53 2.38 10.18 -6.48
N ASN A 54 3.29 11.09 -6.79
CA ASN A 54 3.15 11.95 -7.95
C ASN A 54 3.72 11.33 -9.23
N ASP A 55 4.32 10.16 -9.15
CA ASP A 55 4.82 9.43 -10.32
C ASP A 55 4.26 7.99 -10.39
N ALA A 56 3.10 7.78 -9.81
CA ALA A 56 2.49 6.45 -9.71
C ALA A 56 2.23 5.83 -11.09
N LEU A 57 1.80 6.63 -12.06
CA LEU A 57 1.57 6.15 -13.42
C LEU A 57 2.80 6.26 -14.30
N GLY A 58 3.91 6.76 -13.75
CA GLY A 58 5.20 6.83 -14.43
C GLY A 58 6.10 5.67 -14.00
N MET A 59 7.30 6.04 -13.55
CA MET A 59 8.31 5.04 -13.19
C MET A 59 7.88 4.10 -12.07
N ASN A 60 7.00 4.55 -11.19
CA ASN A 60 6.62 3.78 -10.02
C ASN A 60 5.48 2.80 -10.27
N LEU A 61 4.86 2.82 -11.45
CA LEU A 61 3.73 1.93 -11.73
C LEU A 61 4.13 0.46 -11.64
N LYS A 62 5.33 0.12 -12.08
CA LYS A 62 5.81 -1.27 -11.99
C LYS A 62 5.91 -1.73 -10.54
N ASN A 63 6.29 -0.84 -9.64
CA ASN A 63 6.39 -1.17 -8.22
C ASN A 63 5.02 -1.37 -7.61
N ILE A 64 4.06 -0.54 -7.99
CA ILE A 64 2.67 -0.71 -7.56
C ILE A 64 2.12 -2.05 -8.05
N GLY A 65 2.38 -2.38 -9.31
CA GLY A 65 1.96 -3.67 -9.86
C GLY A 65 2.54 -4.85 -9.11
N ASN A 66 3.84 -4.79 -8.79
CA ASN A 66 4.47 -5.84 -7.99
C ASN A 66 3.82 -5.99 -6.62
N LEU A 67 3.55 -4.86 -5.96
CA LEU A 67 2.94 -4.89 -4.63
C LEU A 67 1.49 -5.37 -4.67
N LEU A 68 0.73 -4.99 -5.71
CA LEU A 68 -0.65 -5.46 -5.88
C LEU A 68 -0.73 -6.99 -6.04
N ASN A 69 0.30 -7.58 -6.60
CA ASN A 69 0.36 -9.03 -6.79
C ASN A 69 0.87 -9.78 -5.57
N HIS A 70 1.33 -9.07 -4.55
CA HIS A 70 1.85 -9.71 -3.37
C HIS A 70 0.70 -10.23 -2.50
N LYS A 71 0.84 -11.46 -2.02
CA LYS A 71 -0.24 -12.18 -1.35
C LYS A 71 -0.77 -11.49 -0.10
N HIS A 72 0.07 -10.79 0.65
CA HIS A 72 -0.31 -10.23 1.95
C HIS A 72 -0.32 -8.70 1.95
N ILE A 73 -0.22 -8.08 0.79
CA ILE A 73 -0.26 -6.63 0.66
C ILE A 73 -1.62 -6.22 0.09
N TYR A 74 -2.25 -5.26 0.75
CA TYR A 74 -3.56 -4.75 0.37
C TYR A 74 -3.50 -3.25 0.25
N PHE A 75 -4.22 -2.71 -0.74
CA PHE A 75 -4.23 -1.27 -0.99
C PHE A 75 -5.56 -0.67 -0.58
N VAL A 76 -5.52 0.47 0.11
CA VAL A 76 -6.69 1.34 0.19
C VAL A 76 -6.99 1.79 -1.24
N PRO A 77 -8.24 1.70 -1.71
CA PRO A 77 -8.56 2.05 -3.10
C PRO A 77 -8.01 3.43 -3.47
N PHE A 78 -7.47 3.51 -4.67
CA PHE A 78 -6.75 4.70 -5.12
C PHE A 78 -7.11 5.02 -6.56
N GLY A 79 -6.88 6.27 -6.93
CA GLY A 79 -7.11 6.74 -8.29
C GLY A 79 -6.31 7.99 -8.56
N GLN A 80 -6.50 8.54 -9.75
CA GLN A 80 -5.81 9.76 -10.11
C GLN A 80 -6.28 10.91 -9.24
N ASP A 81 -5.32 11.69 -8.78
CA ASP A 81 -5.53 12.86 -7.94
C ASP A 81 -6.10 14.01 -8.77
N ASP A 82 -5.34 14.39 -9.81
CA ASP A 82 -5.74 15.45 -10.73
C ASP A 82 -5.29 15.06 -12.14
N PRO A 83 -6.16 14.41 -12.93
CA PRO A 83 -5.74 13.89 -14.24
C PRO A 83 -5.25 14.95 -15.22
N VAL A 84 -5.69 16.19 -15.06
CA VAL A 84 -5.32 17.28 -15.97
C VAL A 84 -3.99 17.89 -15.59
N LYS A 85 -3.83 18.29 -14.34
CA LYS A 85 -2.62 18.99 -13.89
C LYS A 85 -1.51 18.05 -13.46
N LYS A 86 -1.88 16.87 -12.95
CA LYS A 86 -0.93 15.88 -12.45
C LYS A 86 -1.27 14.51 -13.03
N PRO A 87 -1.06 14.31 -14.33
CA PRO A 87 -1.56 13.09 -14.99
C PRO A 87 -0.95 11.79 -14.46
N ASN A 88 0.20 11.85 -13.81
CA ASN A 88 0.87 10.66 -13.29
C ASN A 88 0.66 10.44 -11.79
N SER A 89 -0.05 11.34 -11.13
CA SER A 89 -0.24 11.29 -9.67
C SER A 89 -1.44 10.42 -9.31
N MET A 90 -1.27 9.60 -8.27
CA MET A 90 -2.38 8.84 -7.70
C MET A 90 -2.36 8.96 -6.18
N ILE A 91 -3.54 8.90 -5.60
CA ILE A 91 -3.72 9.01 -4.16
C ILE A 91 -4.83 8.06 -3.71
N ALA A 92 -4.66 7.49 -2.53
CA ALA A 92 -5.67 6.65 -1.91
C ALA A 92 -6.82 7.49 -1.36
N ASP A 93 -8.01 6.90 -1.36
CA ASP A 93 -9.18 7.49 -0.70
C ASP A 93 -9.16 7.03 0.76
N THR A 94 -8.66 7.88 1.65
CA THR A 94 -8.48 7.53 3.05
C THR A 94 -9.81 7.24 3.77
N ARG A 95 -10.94 7.66 3.20
CA ARG A 95 -12.26 7.32 3.76
C ARG A 95 -12.54 5.82 3.69
N LEU A 96 -11.81 5.11 2.82
CA LEU A 96 -11.98 3.67 2.65
C LEU A 96 -10.95 2.86 3.45
N LEU A 97 -10.22 3.50 4.36
CA LEU A 97 -9.20 2.81 5.15
C LEU A 97 -9.81 1.69 6.01
N ILE A 98 -10.86 1.99 6.77
CA ILE A 98 -11.46 1.01 7.68
C ILE A 98 -12.02 -0.20 6.93
N PRO A 99 -12.84 -0.02 5.85
CA PRO A 99 -13.28 -1.20 5.08
C PRO A 99 -12.11 -2.01 4.52
N THR A 100 -11.03 -1.35 4.11
CA THR A 100 -9.84 -2.03 3.58
C THR A 100 -9.19 -2.88 4.66
N ILE A 101 -9.05 -2.34 5.86
CA ILE A 101 -8.47 -3.07 6.99
C ILE A 101 -9.30 -4.32 7.30
N LEU A 102 -10.62 -4.18 7.35
CA LEU A 102 -11.50 -5.30 7.66
C LEU A 102 -11.38 -6.41 6.62
N GLN A 103 -11.28 -6.06 5.34
CA GLN A 103 -11.09 -7.05 4.28
C GLN A 103 -9.70 -7.67 4.33
N ALA A 104 -8.67 -6.87 4.61
CA ALA A 104 -7.31 -7.36 4.70
C ALA A 104 -7.14 -8.40 5.81
N LEU A 105 -7.83 -8.21 6.92
CA LEU A 105 -7.82 -9.17 8.02
C LEU A 105 -8.46 -10.50 7.64
N LYS A 106 -9.31 -10.50 6.60
CA LYS A 106 -9.91 -11.69 6.03
C LYS A 106 -9.12 -12.24 4.84
N GLY A 107 -7.98 -11.64 4.52
CA GLY A 107 -7.16 -12.05 3.40
C GLY A 107 -7.68 -11.60 2.04
N ARG A 108 -8.45 -10.52 2.00
CA ARG A 108 -9.07 -10.04 0.77
C ARG A 108 -8.73 -8.57 0.51
N GLN A 109 -8.57 -8.25 -0.77
CA GLN A 109 -8.43 -6.85 -1.19
C GLN A 109 -9.83 -6.22 -1.27
N TYR A 110 -10.02 -5.09 -0.60
CA TYR A 110 -11.27 -4.33 -0.70
C TYR A 110 -11.43 -3.81 -2.13
N GLN A 111 -12.58 -4.09 -2.73
CA GLN A 111 -12.85 -3.74 -4.13
C GLN A 111 -13.94 -2.67 -4.22
N PRO A 112 -13.93 -1.83 -5.27
CA PRO A 112 -12.91 -1.77 -6.32
C PRO A 112 -11.62 -1.13 -5.83
N VAL A 113 -10.47 -1.68 -6.22
CA VAL A 113 -9.17 -1.15 -5.79
C VAL A 113 -8.82 0.13 -6.56
N LEU A 114 -9.28 0.24 -7.79
CA LEU A 114 -9.12 1.44 -8.59
C LEU A 114 -10.41 2.24 -8.59
N ILE A 115 -10.32 3.52 -8.26
CA ILE A 115 -11.49 4.39 -8.17
C ILE A 115 -11.37 5.55 -9.15
N ASP A 116 -12.53 6.08 -9.55
CA ASP A 116 -12.58 7.19 -10.48
C ASP A 116 -12.22 8.50 -9.79
N HIS A 117 -11.65 9.42 -10.58
CA HIS A 117 -11.43 10.78 -10.13
C HIS A 117 -12.77 11.44 -9.82
N LYS A 118 -12.85 12.08 -8.66
CA LYS A 118 -14.04 12.83 -8.27
C LYS A 118 -13.84 14.31 -8.51
N LYS A 119 -14.79 14.90 -9.14
CA LYS A 119 -14.78 16.33 -9.41
C LYS A 119 -15.20 17.14 -8.19
#